data_99bf27eb7ddb82c7efef51b4072212f7
#
_entry.id   99bf27eb7ddb82c7efef51b4072212f7
#
_cell.length_a   1.000
_cell.length_b   1.000
_cell.length_c   1.000
_cell.angle_alpha   90.00
_cell.angle_beta   90.00
_cell.angle_gamma   90.00
#
_symmetry.space_group_name_H-M   'P 1'
#
loop_
_entity.id
_entity.type
_entity.pdbx_description
1 polymer ?
#
loop_
_entity_poly.entity_id
_entity_poly.type
_entity_poly.pdbx_seq_one_letter_code
_entity_poly.pdbx_strand_id
1 'polypeptide(L)'
;MSKERLFERIAEWETARERSRAPRFDAVFLSVLEHLGRVLNTRLGSVPADEGYGVPDLSNIAGSFEAGTVDDVAASVLEAVLRSEPRLVRPRIQFREDPRDLATISLDLFGMIAVEDRTVPVQFRILVRGSGKVSVSRH
;
A
#
# COMPACT_ATOMS: atom_id res chain seq x y z
N MET A 1 37.73 30.15 14.99
CA MET A 1 36.59 29.49 14.39
C MET A 1 35.53 29.23 15.43
N SER A 2 34.39 29.85 15.27
CA SER A 2 33.32 29.69 16.26
C SER A 2 32.66 28.34 16.13
N LYS A 3 32.22 27.77 17.23
CA LYS A 3 31.45 26.51 17.27
C LYS A 3 30.20 26.57 16.41
N GLU A 4 29.65 27.77 16.18
CA GLU A 4 28.47 28.02 15.37
C GLU A 4 28.65 27.61 13.90
N ARG A 5 29.81 27.86 13.29
CA ARG A 5 30.11 27.44 11.93
C ARG A 5 30.17 25.93 11.75
N LEU A 6 30.64 25.22 12.78
CA LEU A 6 30.69 23.77 12.76
C LEU A 6 29.28 23.17 12.80
N PHE A 7 28.41 23.71 13.62
CA PHE A 7 27.01 23.25 13.72
C PHE A 7 26.22 23.58 12.47
N GLU A 8 26.43 24.73 11.85
CA GLU A 8 25.81 25.05 10.56
C GLU A 8 26.19 24.08 9.46
N ARG A 9 27.46 23.68 9.38
CA ARG A 9 27.93 22.68 8.41
C ARG A 9 27.31 21.31 8.63
N ILE A 10 27.16 20.89 9.88
CA ILE A 10 26.54 19.61 10.20
C ILE A 10 25.06 19.64 9.85
N ALA A 11 24.34 20.72 10.14
CA ALA A 11 22.95 20.88 9.80
C ALA A 11 22.72 20.89 8.28
N GLU A 12 23.57 21.57 7.52
CA GLU A 12 23.51 21.55 6.06
C GLU A 12 23.77 20.16 5.50
N TRP A 13 24.69 19.42 6.07
CA TRP A 13 25.00 18.04 5.67
C TRP A 13 23.83 17.08 5.90
N GLU A 14 23.21 17.18 7.06
CA GLU A 14 22.04 16.37 7.40
C GLU A 14 20.87 16.68 6.48
N THR A 15 20.62 17.97 6.19
CA THR A 15 19.57 18.39 5.27
C THR A 15 19.84 17.89 3.84
N ALA A 16 21.09 17.93 3.39
CA ALA A 16 21.46 17.41 2.08
C ALA A 16 21.27 15.89 2.00
N ARG A 17 21.61 15.16 3.07
CA ARG A 17 21.36 13.71 3.13
C ARG A 17 19.88 13.39 3.12
N GLU A 18 19.07 14.12 3.86
CA GLU A 18 17.61 13.95 3.87
C GLU A 18 17.01 14.24 2.50
N ARG A 19 17.46 15.29 1.81
CA ARG A 19 17.01 15.61 0.46
C ARG A 19 17.36 14.53 -0.55
N SER A 20 18.51 13.88 -0.43
CA SER A 20 18.90 12.79 -1.32
C SER A 20 18.16 11.50 -1.04
N ARG A 21 17.70 11.30 0.19
CA ARG A 21 16.91 10.11 0.59
C ARG A 21 15.44 10.20 0.17
N ALA A 22 14.85 11.40 0.23
CA ALA A 22 13.45 11.61 -0.10
C ALA A 22 13.08 11.16 -1.53
N PRO A 23 13.84 11.48 -2.59
CA PRO A 23 13.56 10.99 -3.93
C PRO A 23 13.61 9.46 -4.06
N ARG A 24 14.51 8.79 -3.34
CA ARG A 24 14.61 7.33 -3.35
C ARG A 24 13.41 6.70 -2.67
N PHE A 25 12.99 7.24 -1.54
CA PHE A 25 11.79 6.78 -0.85
C PHE A 25 10.57 6.97 -1.74
N ASP A 26 10.40 8.14 -2.35
CA ASP A 26 9.28 8.42 -3.23
C ASP A 26 9.24 7.48 -4.43
N ALA A 27 10.39 7.16 -5.01
CA ALA A 27 10.48 6.22 -6.13
C ALA A 27 10.05 4.81 -5.71
N VAL A 28 10.50 4.34 -4.56
CA VAL A 28 10.09 3.03 -4.02
C VAL A 28 8.60 3.04 -3.68
N PHE A 29 8.12 4.09 -3.03
CA PHE A 29 6.73 4.23 -2.66
C PHE A 29 5.81 4.18 -3.90
N LEU A 30 6.13 4.93 -4.95
CA LEU A 30 5.36 4.93 -6.19
C LEU A 30 5.41 3.57 -6.88
N SER A 31 6.54 2.90 -6.86
CA SER A 31 6.68 1.55 -7.41
C SER A 31 5.81 0.54 -6.67
N VAL A 32 5.77 0.63 -5.34
CA VAL A 32 4.89 -0.22 -4.51
C VAL A 32 3.43 0.09 -4.83
N LEU A 33 3.07 1.37 -4.90
CA LEU A 33 1.70 1.81 -5.19
C LEU A 33 1.22 1.28 -6.53
N GLU A 34 2.01 1.40 -7.59
CA GLU A 34 1.68 0.90 -8.91
C GLU A 34 1.57 -0.63 -8.94
N HIS A 35 2.49 -1.31 -8.27
CA HIS A 35 2.49 -2.76 -8.21
C HIS A 35 1.25 -3.28 -7.46
N LEU A 36 0.88 -2.67 -6.35
CA LEU A 36 -0.33 -3.02 -5.61
C LEU A 36 -1.58 -2.83 -6.48
N GLY A 37 -1.64 -1.75 -7.23
CA GLY A 37 -2.75 -1.51 -8.16
C GLY A 37 -2.88 -2.62 -9.21
N ARG A 38 -1.77 -3.10 -9.74
CA ARG A 38 -1.75 -4.20 -10.72
C ARG A 38 -2.14 -5.54 -10.10
N VAL A 39 -1.56 -5.86 -8.95
CA VAL A 39 -1.84 -7.13 -8.25
C VAL A 39 -3.32 -7.22 -7.88
N LEU A 40 -3.85 -6.15 -7.30
CA LEU A 40 -5.22 -6.16 -6.79
C LEU A 40 -6.28 -6.07 -7.91
N ASN A 41 -5.89 -5.70 -9.12
CA ASN A 41 -6.76 -5.73 -10.30
C ASN A 41 -6.55 -6.98 -11.17
N THR A 42 -5.68 -7.90 -10.78
CA THR A 42 -5.41 -9.14 -11.48
C THR A 42 -6.16 -10.28 -10.79
N ARG A 43 -6.90 -11.08 -11.57
CA ARG A 43 -7.58 -12.28 -11.04
C ARG A 43 -6.57 -13.39 -10.79
N LEU A 44 -6.75 -14.09 -9.68
CA LEU A 44 -5.98 -15.30 -9.38
C LEU A 44 -6.09 -16.30 -10.56
N GLY A 45 -4.95 -16.84 -10.96
CA GLY A 45 -4.89 -17.81 -12.04
C GLY A 45 -4.90 -17.25 -13.46
N SER A 46 -5.06 -15.91 -13.62
CA SER A 46 -5.05 -15.29 -14.95
C SER A 46 -3.65 -15.13 -15.54
N VAL A 47 -2.61 -15.22 -14.69
CA VAL A 47 -1.21 -15.18 -15.12
C VAL A 47 -0.67 -16.61 -15.15
N PRO A 48 -0.42 -17.20 -16.33
CA PRO A 48 0.00 -18.62 -16.42
C PRO A 48 1.33 -18.91 -15.72
N ALA A 49 2.22 -17.93 -15.65
CA ALA A 49 3.52 -18.09 -15.03
C ALA A 49 3.50 -18.01 -13.49
N ASP A 50 2.43 -17.47 -12.91
CA ASP A 50 2.28 -17.31 -11.47
C ASP A 50 0.80 -17.44 -11.08
N GLU A 51 0.40 -18.63 -10.67
CA GLU A 51 -0.96 -18.92 -10.25
C GLU A 51 -1.36 -18.22 -8.94
N GLY A 52 -0.37 -17.85 -8.13
CA GLY A 52 -0.58 -17.12 -6.89
C GLY A 52 -0.67 -15.60 -7.03
N TYR A 53 -0.52 -15.08 -8.26
CA TYR A 53 -0.55 -13.64 -8.51
C TYR A 53 -1.98 -13.15 -8.68
N GLY A 54 -2.34 -12.13 -7.91
CA GLY A 54 -3.64 -11.50 -7.99
C GLY A 54 -4.55 -11.84 -6.82
N VAL A 55 -5.82 -11.51 -6.99
CA VAL A 55 -6.88 -11.71 -5.99
C VAL A 55 -8.04 -12.49 -6.61
N PRO A 56 -8.90 -13.15 -5.79
CA PRO A 56 -10.14 -13.73 -6.27
C PRO A 56 -11.03 -12.65 -6.93
N ASP A 57 -12.00 -13.09 -7.73
CA ASP A 57 -12.97 -12.17 -8.32
C ASP A 57 -13.79 -11.51 -7.20
N LEU A 58 -13.60 -10.19 -7.05
CA LEU A 58 -14.26 -9.42 -6.02
C LEU A 58 -15.58 -8.79 -6.47
N SER A 59 -15.97 -8.98 -7.73
CA SER A 59 -17.16 -8.35 -8.31
C SER A 59 -18.47 -8.79 -7.67
N ASN A 60 -18.53 -10.02 -7.19
CA ASN A 60 -19.71 -10.57 -6.53
C ASN A 60 -19.78 -10.28 -5.04
N ILE A 61 -18.71 -9.77 -4.48
CA ILE A 61 -18.55 -9.61 -3.03
C ILE A 61 -18.86 -8.18 -2.60
N ALA A 62 -18.46 -7.19 -3.40
CA ALA A 62 -18.59 -5.77 -3.06
C ALA A 62 -20.02 -5.24 -3.07
N GLY A 63 -21.04 -6.05 -3.46
CA GLY A 63 -22.45 -5.65 -3.41
C GLY A 63 -23.20 -6.08 -2.15
N SER A 64 -22.61 -6.91 -1.30
CA SER A 64 -23.25 -7.36 -0.07
C SER A 64 -22.47 -6.90 1.15
N PHE A 65 -23.08 -6.02 1.92
CA PHE A 65 -22.48 -5.41 3.12
C PHE A 65 -22.64 -6.24 4.38
N GLU A 66 -22.60 -7.54 4.26
CA GLU A 66 -22.50 -8.40 5.43
C GLU A 66 -21.09 -8.31 5.99
N ALA A 67 -20.99 -8.25 7.33
CA ALA A 67 -19.70 -8.09 8.02
C ALA A 67 -18.69 -9.17 7.63
N GLY A 68 -19.14 -10.41 7.41
CA GLY A 68 -18.28 -11.50 6.96
C GLY A 68 -17.70 -11.29 5.58
N THR A 69 -18.43 -10.64 4.68
CA THR A 69 -17.98 -10.36 3.32
C THR A 69 -16.83 -9.36 3.30
N VAL A 70 -16.92 -8.30 4.12
CA VAL A 70 -15.86 -7.31 4.25
C VAL A 70 -14.59 -7.93 4.80
N ASP A 71 -14.72 -8.77 5.82
CA ASP A 71 -13.57 -9.48 6.40
C ASP A 71 -12.93 -10.41 5.38
N ASP A 72 -13.72 -11.10 4.55
CA ASP A 72 -13.21 -11.96 3.49
C ASP A 72 -12.45 -11.18 2.41
N VAL A 73 -12.97 -10.03 2.01
CA VAL A 73 -12.30 -9.14 1.06
C VAL A 73 -10.99 -8.63 1.65
N ALA A 74 -11.02 -8.16 2.88
CA ALA A 74 -9.82 -7.67 3.58
C ALA A 74 -8.76 -8.77 3.69
N ALA A 75 -9.15 -9.97 4.05
CA ALA A 75 -8.25 -11.11 4.16
C ALA A 75 -7.63 -11.47 2.80
N SER A 76 -8.43 -11.47 1.73
CA SER A 76 -7.95 -11.75 0.38
C SER A 76 -6.96 -10.71 -0.11
N VAL A 77 -7.23 -9.44 0.15
CA VAL A 77 -6.33 -8.33 -0.19
C VAL A 77 -5.03 -8.45 0.58
N LEU A 78 -5.09 -8.67 1.88
CA LEU A 78 -3.90 -8.82 2.72
C LEU A 78 -3.04 -10.00 2.27
N GLU A 79 -3.65 -11.13 1.96
CA GLU A 79 -2.94 -12.31 1.47
C GLU A 79 -2.23 -12.03 0.15
N ALA A 80 -2.88 -11.32 -0.79
CA ALA A 80 -2.27 -10.93 -2.05
C ALA A 80 -1.07 -9.99 -1.84
N VAL A 81 -1.20 -9.04 -0.93
CA VAL A 81 -0.11 -8.12 -0.56
C VAL A 81 1.08 -8.90 0.01
N LEU A 82 0.82 -9.80 0.95
CA LEU A 82 1.87 -10.62 1.58
C LEU A 82 2.63 -11.48 0.57
N ARG A 83 1.92 -12.04 -0.41
CA ARG A 83 2.55 -12.88 -1.45
C ARG A 83 3.31 -12.08 -2.49
N SER A 84 2.77 -10.94 -2.88
CA SER A 84 3.20 -10.25 -4.11
C SER A 84 4.03 -9.01 -3.86
N GLU A 85 4.02 -8.44 -2.66
CA GLU A 85 4.74 -7.21 -2.37
C GLU A 85 5.61 -7.34 -1.12
N PRO A 86 6.80 -7.98 -1.25
CA PRO A 86 7.70 -8.16 -0.10
C PRO A 86 8.35 -6.87 0.39
N ARG A 87 8.34 -5.80 -0.42
CA ARG A 87 8.89 -4.51 0.00
C ARG A 87 8.05 -3.83 1.08
N LEU A 88 6.76 -4.19 1.16
CA LEU A 88 5.89 -3.71 2.23
C LEU A 88 6.00 -4.66 3.41
N VAL A 89 6.59 -4.20 4.50
CA VAL A 89 6.88 -4.99 5.70
C VAL A 89 5.74 -4.82 6.70
N ARG A 90 5.34 -5.92 7.31
CA ARG A 90 4.28 -5.97 8.33
C ARG A 90 2.98 -5.30 7.87
N PRO A 91 2.42 -5.71 6.73
CA PRO A 91 1.18 -5.12 6.24
C PRO A 91 0.02 -5.45 7.16
N ARG A 92 -0.85 -4.46 7.38
CA ARG A 92 -2.08 -4.60 8.13
C ARG A 92 -3.19 -3.92 7.38
N ILE A 93 -4.39 -4.48 7.42
CA ILE A 93 -5.56 -3.91 6.79
C ILE A 93 -6.61 -3.60 7.84
N GLN A 94 -7.21 -2.44 7.71
CA GLN A 94 -8.32 -2.00 8.54
C GLN A 94 -9.46 -1.56 7.65
N PHE A 95 -10.67 -2.06 7.93
CA PHE A 95 -11.87 -1.64 7.23
C PHE A 95 -12.26 -0.24 7.68
N ARG A 96 -12.63 0.59 6.69
CA ARG A 96 -13.14 1.93 6.94
C ARG A 96 -14.56 2.03 6.41
N GLU A 97 -15.50 2.25 7.29
CA GLU A 97 -16.89 2.42 6.92
C GLU A 97 -17.11 3.83 6.35
N ASP A 98 -17.72 3.87 5.16
CA ASP A 98 -18.18 5.12 4.56
C ASP A 98 -19.69 5.04 4.32
N PRO A 99 -20.51 5.68 5.17
CA PRO A 99 -21.95 5.63 5.00
C PRO A 99 -22.46 6.34 3.76
N ARG A 100 -21.62 7.12 3.10
CA ARG A 100 -21.99 7.86 1.87
C ARG A 100 -21.89 6.98 0.62
N ASP A 101 -21.07 5.97 0.65
CA ASP A 101 -20.84 5.08 -0.50
C ASP A 101 -20.91 3.63 -0.05
N LEU A 102 -22.11 3.07 -0.09
CA LEU A 102 -22.35 1.68 0.28
C LEU A 102 -21.95 0.68 -0.83
N ALA A 103 -21.65 1.16 -2.03
CA ALA A 103 -21.26 0.31 -3.14
C ALA A 103 -19.75 0.07 -3.22
N THR A 104 -18.98 0.72 -2.35
CA THR A 104 -17.52 0.63 -2.34
C THR A 104 -17.04 0.23 -0.95
N ILE A 105 -16.15 -0.76 -0.92
CA ILE A 105 -15.47 -1.16 0.32
C ILE A 105 -14.17 -0.37 0.41
N SER A 106 -14.02 0.40 1.50
CA SER A 106 -12.82 1.19 1.76
C SER A 106 -11.95 0.48 2.79
N LEU A 107 -10.69 0.24 2.43
CA LEU A 107 -9.71 -0.40 3.29
C LEU A 107 -8.50 0.51 3.43
N ASP A 108 -7.97 0.59 4.64
CA ASP A 108 -6.68 1.23 4.91
C ASP A 108 -5.61 0.16 5.06
N LEU A 109 -4.60 0.21 4.21
CA LEU A 109 -3.46 -0.69 4.27
C LEU A 109 -2.29 0.04 4.93
N PHE A 110 -1.87 -0.47 6.07
CA PHE A 110 -0.72 0.04 6.81
C PHE A 110 0.46 -0.90 6.62
N GLY A 111 1.64 -0.35 6.62
CA GLY A 111 2.86 -1.15 6.58
C GLY A 111 4.08 -0.25 6.69
N MET A 112 5.23 -0.83 6.43
CA MET A 112 6.50 -0.12 6.44
C MET A 112 7.28 -0.44 5.19
N ILE A 113 7.97 0.56 4.66
CA ILE A 113 8.90 0.37 3.53
C ILE A 113 10.31 0.61 4.05
N ALA A 114 11.18 -0.37 3.82
CA ALA A 114 12.59 -0.26 4.13
C ALA A 114 13.32 0.38 2.94
N VAL A 115 13.94 1.52 3.17
CA VAL A 115 14.77 2.22 2.18
C VAL A 115 16.13 2.48 2.83
N GLU A 116 17.17 1.87 2.26
CA GLU A 116 18.51 1.87 2.83
C GLU A 116 18.47 1.28 4.26
N ASP A 117 18.88 2.05 5.26
CA ASP A 117 18.89 1.66 6.67
C ASP A 117 17.71 2.23 7.47
N ARG A 118 16.71 2.79 6.79
CA ARG A 118 15.51 3.35 7.43
C ARG A 118 14.28 2.55 7.05
N THR A 119 13.41 2.38 8.04
CA THR A 119 12.07 1.81 7.84
C THR A 119 11.05 2.93 8.04
N VAL A 120 10.26 3.22 7.02
CA VAL A 120 9.31 4.33 7.02
C VAL A 120 7.90 3.78 7.04
N PRO A 121 7.05 4.19 8.00
CA PRO A 121 5.65 3.79 8.01
C PRO A 121 4.92 4.43 6.83
N VAL A 122 4.06 3.64 6.19
CA VAL A 122 3.28 4.08 5.03
C VAL A 122 1.83 3.66 5.20
N GLN A 123 0.94 4.37 4.49
CA GLN A 123 -0.48 4.06 4.47
C GLN A 123 -1.01 4.24 3.06
N PHE A 124 -1.76 3.24 2.61
CA PHE A 124 -2.44 3.27 1.32
C PHE A 124 -3.95 3.18 1.55
N ARG A 125 -4.71 3.82 0.71
CA ARG A 125 -6.15 3.65 0.67
C ARG A 125 -6.52 2.72 -0.47
N ILE A 126 -7.26 1.67 -0.17
CA ILE A 126 -7.73 0.69 -1.13
C ILE A 126 -9.25 0.81 -1.23
N LEU A 127 -9.76 1.03 -2.44
CA LEU A 127 -11.19 1.08 -2.71
C LEU A 127 -11.55 -0.09 -3.61
N VAL A 128 -12.43 -0.97 -3.12
CA VAL A 128 -12.94 -2.11 -3.88
C VAL A 128 -14.38 -1.77 -4.31
N ARG A 129 -14.57 -1.60 -5.60
CA ARG A 129 -15.87 -1.22 -6.17
C ARG A 129 -16.71 -2.45 -6.49
N GLY A 130 -18.03 -2.27 -6.59
CA GLY A 130 -18.96 -3.33 -6.92
C GLY A 130 -18.68 -4.05 -8.25
N SER A 131 -17.98 -3.39 -9.17
CA SER A 131 -17.51 -4.00 -10.41
C SER A 131 -16.32 -4.94 -10.23
N GLY A 132 -15.75 -5.00 -9.04
CA GLY A 132 -14.51 -5.72 -8.76
C GLY A 132 -13.24 -4.91 -9.02
N LYS A 133 -13.37 -3.70 -9.57
CA LYS A 133 -12.23 -2.82 -9.81
C LYS A 133 -11.66 -2.29 -8.48
N VAL A 134 -10.35 -2.36 -8.33
CA VAL A 134 -9.65 -1.90 -7.14
C VAL A 134 -8.83 -0.67 -7.47
N SER A 135 -8.99 0.37 -6.67
CA SER A 135 -8.15 1.57 -6.74
C SER A 135 -7.24 1.62 -5.53
N VAL A 136 -5.96 1.89 -5.75
CA VAL A 136 -4.99 2.06 -4.67
C VAL A 136 -4.44 3.47 -4.79
N SER A 137 -4.50 4.20 -3.69
CA SER A 137 -4.02 5.58 -3.66
C SER A 137 -3.24 5.84 -2.38
N ARG A 138 -2.47 6.90 -2.41
CA ARG A 138 -1.78 7.41 -1.22
C ARG A 138 -2.83 8.02 -0.27
N HIS A 139 -2.69 7.70 0.98
CA HIS A 139 -3.55 8.31 2.02
C HIS A 139 -3.14 9.75 2.29
#